data_9bc05191749a4e0a4154edd8f958fc9b
#
_entry.id   9bc05191749a4e0a4154edd8f958fc9b
#
_cell.length_a   1.000
_cell.length_b   1.000
_cell.length_c   1.000
_cell.angle_alpha   90.00
_cell.angle_beta   90.00
_cell.angle_gamma   90.00
#
_symmetry.space_group_name_H-M   'P 1'
#
loop_
_entity.id
_entity.type
_entity.pdbx_description
1 polymer ?
#
loop_
_entity_poly.entity_id
_entity_poly.type
_entity_poly.pdbx_seq_one_letter_code
_entity_poly.pdbx_strand_id
1 'polypeptide(L)'
;GIYHLAATVSVFGEFAFAIEAVDKREGGNNIYQFHRVELIIDGKMKFELDYSQIPFKHGKAAKTVIQYDLKRKNLGEFQKLYRLEEHPKISIHTLENSGILQLTPGFHSVEINIFDAKENKAVIRGMVIGTFPMSLQAKEILRDDKVITLALSPIRGGLPIRDAVVYSFTSYGFPDEKVKIIHAEQVKKDLHITLPIKPLHNRILQIIGINQLGGMVSPYHWTANKPRLNVIDIRPELKIANTERGLFFQVEMDQYAPARATLKLANDSTFMSYALNQIRPNTFLTERLSHHVVKDMKYIDVELSHEGKTRETRFHYQFTPTGPGEESFVISNDQNCSIQTKKNTFFQTNIIWIEQSKEFVPVKDGFHMSPVYQLQPYDIALKNKFRVGIRYEKDLVAHSN
;
A
#
# COMPACT_ATOMS: atom_id res chain seq x y z
N GLY A 1 24.48 -20.30 6.42
CA GLY A 1 25.00 -18.94 6.27
C GLY A 1 24.29 -17.96 7.20
N ILE A 2 24.93 -16.85 7.53
CA ILE A 2 24.33 -15.75 8.31
C ILE A 2 24.24 -14.51 7.40
N TYR A 3 23.05 -13.95 7.30
CA TYR A 3 22.74 -12.75 6.54
C TYR A 3 22.21 -11.66 7.48
N HIS A 4 22.27 -10.41 7.05
CA HIS A 4 21.78 -9.29 7.82
C HIS A 4 20.81 -8.46 7.01
N LEU A 5 19.79 -7.90 7.69
CA LEU A 5 18.93 -6.89 7.07
C LEU A 5 19.79 -5.68 6.68
N ALA A 6 19.61 -5.19 5.44
CA ALA A 6 20.41 -4.07 4.92
C ALA A 6 20.21 -2.76 5.69
N ALA A 7 19.05 -2.59 6.33
CA ALA A 7 18.71 -1.41 7.12
C ALA A 7 17.70 -1.76 8.22
N THR A 8 17.70 -0.95 9.28
CA THR A 8 16.63 -0.97 10.27
C THR A 8 15.37 -0.32 9.69
N VAL A 9 14.24 -1.01 9.78
CA VAL A 9 12.96 -0.55 9.24
C VAL A 9 12.03 -0.15 10.37
N SER A 10 11.38 1.01 10.23
CA SER A 10 10.33 1.44 11.17
C SER A 10 8.99 0.81 10.78
N VAL A 11 8.29 0.27 11.75
CA VAL A 11 6.97 -0.36 11.59
C VAL A 11 5.97 0.19 12.60
N PHE A 12 4.70 0.28 12.22
CA PHE A 12 3.61 0.65 13.12
C PHE A 12 2.33 -0.11 12.76
N GLY A 13 1.44 -0.23 13.74
CA GLY A 13 0.21 -1.00 13.58
C GLY A 13 0.50 -2.48 13.30
N GLU A 14 -0.42 -3.14 12.61
CA GLU A 14 -0.25 -4.53 12.21
C GLU A 14 0.58 -4.64 10.93
N PHE A 15 1.59 -5.51 10.98
CA PHE A 15 2.46 -5.82 9.84
C PHE A 15 2.86 -7.30 9.88
N ALA A 16 3.49 -7.78 8.81
CA ALA A 16 4.03 -9.12 8.72
C ALA A 16 5.26 -9.15 7.83
N PHE A 17 6.02 -10.23 7.90
CA PHE A 17 7.18 -10.46 7.06
C PHE A 17 6.85 -11.40 5.90
N ALA A 18 7.60 -11.24 4.82
CA ALA A 18 7.70 -12.20 3.75
C ALA A 18 9.18 -12.33 3.34
N ILE A 19 9.57 -13.49 2.86
CA ILE A 19 10.97 -13.79 2.51
C ILE A 19 11.04 -14.42 1.14
N GLU A 20 12.01 -14.01 0.33
CA GLU A 20 12.43 -14.74 -0.85
C GLU A 20 13.69 -15.53 -0.52
N ALA A 21 13.58 -16.84 -0.55
CA ALA A 21 14.70 -17.74 -0.33
C ALA A 21 14.55 -18.98 -1.20
N VAL A 22 15.67 -19.44 -1.73
CA VAL A 22 15.71 -20.61 -2.61
C VAL A 22 16.84 -21.54 -2.19
N ASP A 23 16.61 -22.84 -2.30
CA ASP A 23 17.62 -23.87 -2.18
C ASP A 23 18.12 -24.27 -3.56
N LYS A 24 19.43 -24.31 -3.76
CA LYS A 24 20.09 -24.73 -5.00
C LYS A 24 20.93 -25.96 -4.72
N ARG A 25 20.63 -27.05 -5.42
CA ARG A 25 21.48 -28.25 -5.38
C ARG A 25 22.77 -27.97 -6.13
N GLU A 26 23.92 -28.35 -5.54
CA GLU A 26 25.22 -28.30 -6.19
C GLU A 26 25.19 -29.09 -7.52
N GLY A 27 25.65 -28.45 -8.60
CA GLY A 27 25.72 -29.06 -9.94
C GLY A 27 24.37 -29.18 -10.67
N GLY A 28 23.29 -28.65 -10.15
CA GLY A 28 21.95 -28.66 -10.77
C GLY A 28 21.41 -27.27 -11.06
N ASN A 29 20.63 -27.11 -12.15
CA ASN A 29 19.91 -25.86 -12.47
C ASN A 29 18.55 -25.73 -11.76
N ASN A 30 18.15 -26.75 -11.02
CA ASN A 30 16.86 -26.76 -10.35
C ASN A 30 16.91 -25.90 -9.09
N ILE A 31 15.90 -25.06 -8.95
CA ILE A 31 15.67 -24.21 -7.78
C ILE A 31 14.56 -24.87 -6.97
N TYR A 32 14.83 -25.11 -5.70
CA TYR A 32 13.88 -25.68 -4.76
C TYR A 32 13.49 -24.63 -3.72
N GLN A 33 12.31 -24.79 -3.14
CA GLN A 33 11.93 -24.01 -1.97
C GLN A 33 12.59 -24.61 -0.72
N PHE A 34 12.75 -23.79 0.30
CA PHE A 34 13.20 -24.26 1.62
C PHE A 34 12.17 -25.22 2.21
N HIS A 35 12.62 -26.04 3.15
CA HIS A 35 11.81 -27.05 3.81
C HIS A 35 11.02 -26.49 4.99
N ARG A 36 11.66 -25.63 5.81
CA ARG A 36 11.06 -25.00 6.99
C ARG A 36 11.58 -23.60 7.19
N VAL A 37 10.74 -22.72 7.75
CA VAL A 37 11.12 -21.36 8.11
C VAL A 37 10.50 -20.99 9.44
N GLU A 38 11.28 -20.29 10.28
CA GLU A 38 10.88 -19.78 11.58
C GLU A 38 11.09 -18.27 11.63
N LEU A 39 10.12 -17.53 12.18
CA LEU A 39 10.23 -16.10 12.50
C LEU A 39 10.29 -15.92 13.99
N ILE A 40 11.35 -15.29 14.47
CA ILE A 40 11.62 -15.03 15.89
C ILE A 40 11.75 -13.53 16.09
N ILE A 41 10.98 -12.97 17.04
CA ILE A 41 11.05 -11.58 17.46
C ILE A 41 11.37 -11.53 18.95
N ASP A 42 12.42 -10.81 19.32
CA ASP A 42 12.92 -10.69 20.71
C ASP A 42 13.10 -12.05 21.39
N GLY A 43 13.68 -12.99 20.64
CA GLY A 43 13.92 -14.36 21.09
C GLY A 43 12.69 -15.24 21.23
N LYS A 44 11.49 -14.75 20.83
CA LYS A 44 10.23 -15.52 20.86
C LYS A 44 9.78 -15.89 19.47
N MET A 45 9.51 -17.16 19.23
CA MET A 45 8.94 -17.63 17.97
C MET A 45 7.56 -17.05 17.75
N LYS A 46 7.35 -16.43 16.58
CA LYS A 46 6.10 -15.78 16.18
C LYS A 46 5.40 -16.50 15.03
N PHE A 47 6.14 -17.21 14.21
CA PHE A 47 5.59 -17.97 13.09
C PHE A 47 6.54 -19.10 12.72
N GLU A 48 5.97 -20.23 12.29
CA GLU A 48 6.68 -21.36 11.70
C GLU A 48 5.88 -21.86 10.50
N LEU A 49 6.57 -22.17 9.42
CA LEU A 49 6.03 -22.81 8.25
C LEU A 49 6.90 -24.02 7.92
N ASP A 50 6.31 -25.23 8.00
CA ASP A 50 6.98 -26.50 7.76
C ASP A 50 6.29 -27.23 6.60
N TYR A 51 7.08 -27.56 5.58
CA TYR A 51 6.62 -28.25 4.37
C TYR A 51 6.88 -29.78 4.39
N SER A 52 7.30 -30.35 5.53
CA SER A 52 7.58 -31.78 5.65
C SER A 52 6.40 -32.68 5.24
N GLN A 53 5.17 -32.18 5.47
CA GLN A 53 3.96 -32.90 5.09
C GLN A 53 2.91 -31.93 4.54
N ILE A 54 2.73 -31.92 3.24
CA ILE A 54 1.67 -31.16 2.57
C ILE A 54 0.58 -32.15 2.14
N PRO A 55 -0.63 -32.08 2.70
CA PRO A 55 -1.73 -32.93 2.23
C PRO A 55 -2.04 -32.62 0.76
N PHE A 56 -2.14 -33.68 -0.06
CA PHE A 56 -2.37 -33.52 -1.51
C PHE A 56 -3.59 -32.68 -1.86
N LYS A 57 -4.66 -32.74 -1.03
CA LYS A 57 -5.86 -31.91 -1.15
C LYS A 57 -5.59 -30.40 -1.05
N HIS A 58 -4.46 -30.01 -0.47
CA HIS A 58 -4.04 -28.60 -0.29
C HIS A 58 -3.07 -28.11 -1.36
N GLY A 59 -2.75 -28.88 -2.39
CA GLY A 59 -1.81 -28.47 -3.45
C GLY A 59 -2.14 -27.12 -4.10
N LYS A 60 -3.43 -26.82 -4.35
CA LYS A 60 -3.84 -25.51 -4.87
C LYS A 60 -3.65 -24.37 -3.83
N ALA A 61 -3.70 -24.70 -2.56
CA ALA A 61 -3.56 -23.74 -1.48
C ALA A 61 -2.11 -23.25 -1.30
N ALA A 62 -1.13 -23.88 -1.92
CA ALA A 62 0.25 -23.39 -1.97
C ALA A 62 0.35 -21.96 -2.52
N LYS A 63 -0.63 -21.51 -3.32
CA LYS A 63 -0.70 -20.12 -3.78
C LYS A 63 -0.97 -19.12 -2.66
N THR A 64 -1.53 -19.54 -1.53
CA THR A 64 -1.85 -18.65 -0.42
C THR A 64 -0.66 -18.37 0.50
N VAL A 65 0.41 -19.18 0.42
CA VAL A 65 1.63 -18.97 1.23
C VAL A 65 2.64 -18.04 0.58
N ILE A 66 2.41 -17.62 -0.66
CA ILE A 66 3.26 -16.65 -1.35
C ILE A 66 2.56 -15.30 -1.48
N GLN A 67 3.35 -14.22 -1.59
CA GLN A 67 2.87 -12.89 -1.97
C GLN A 67 2.55 -12.90 -3.47
N TYR A 68 1.32 -13.27 -3.79
CA TYR A 68 0.91 -13.52 -5.16
C TYR A 68 0.92 -12.24 -6.02
N ASP A 69 0.62 -11.09 -5.43
CA ASP A 69 0.69 -9.78 -6.06
C ASP A 69 2.12 -9.44 -6.53
N LEU A 70 3.13 -9.68 -5.68
CA LEU A 70 4.53 -9.46 -6.04
C LEU A 70 4.98 -10.41 -7.16
N LYS A 71 4.59 -11.68 -7.07
CA LYS A 71 4.86 -12.67 -8.13
C LYS A 71 4.24 -12.25 -9.46
N ARG A 72 3.00 -11.76 -9.45
CA ARG A 72 2.30 -11.29 -10.66
C ARG A 72 2.97 -10.06 -11.30
N LYS A 73 3.57 -9.21 -10.48
CA LYS A 73 4.33 -8.02 -10.92
C LYS A 73 5.77 -8.33 -11.29
N ASN A 74 6.19 -9.60 -11.28
CA ASN A 74 7.58 -10.05 -11.51
C ASN A 74 8.60 -9.42 -10.55
N LEU A 75 8.19 -9.14 -9.33
CA LEU A 75 9.03 -8.57 -8.27
C LEU A 75 9.69 -9.62 -7.38
N GLY A 76 9.41 -10.91 -7.60
CA GLY A 76 9.94 -12.02 -6.85
C GLY A 76 8.86 -12.98 -6.31
N GLU A 77 9.29 -14.11 -5.79
CA GLU A 77 8.40 -15.11 -5.17
C GLU A 77 8.64 -15.16 -3.66
N PHE A 78 7.99 -14.25 -2.95
CA PHE A 78 8.13 -14.12 -1.51
C PHE A 78 7.19 -15.07 -0.78
N GLN A 79 7.74 -15.89 0.12
CA GLN A 79 7.00 -16.71 1.06
C GLN A 79 6.52 -15.84 2.23
N LYS A 80 5.23 -15.92 2.56
CA LYS A 80 4.64 -15.24 3.70
C LYS A 80 5.08 -15.89 5.00
N LEU A 81 5.54 -15.10 5.94
CA LEU A 81 5.78 -15.51 7.32
C LEU A 81 4.57 -15.17 8.20
N TYR A 82 3.39 -15.32 7.63
CA TYR A 82 2.10 -15.14 8.29
C TYR A 82 1.00 -15.91 7.56
N ARG A 83 -0.11 -16.12 8.25
CA ARG A 83 -1.31 -16.76 7.69
C ARG A 83 -2.54 -15.97 8.07
N LEU A 84 -3.44 -15.76 7.12
CA LEU A 84 -4.78 -15.26 7.40
C LEU A 84 -5.68 -16.38 7.90
N GLU A 85 -6.68 -16.04 8.71
CA GLU A 85 -7.59 -17.02 9.31
C GLU A 85 -8.34 -17.84 8.25
N GLU A 86 -8.79 -17.19 7.18
CA GLU A 86 -9.51 -17.81 6.07
C GLU A 86 -8.62 -18.72 5.20
N HIS A 87 -7.30 -18.58 5.27
CA HIS A 87 -6.39 -19.41 4.46
C HIS A 87 -6.33 -20.84 4.96
N PRO A 88 -6.31 -21.83 4.06
CA PRO A 88 -6.14 -23.22 4.45
C PRO A 88 -4.84 -23.43 5.25
N LYS A 89 -4.89 -24.25 6.28
CA LYS A 89 -3.69 -24.72 6.97
C LYS A 89 -2.94 -25.70 6.07
N ILE A 90 -1.82 -25.26 5.53
CA ILE A 90 -1.00 -26.07 4.62
C ILE A 90 0.07 -26.82 5.39
N SER A 91 0.62 -26.22 6.44
CA SER A 91 1.63 -26.80 7.30
C SER A 91 1.04 -27.33 8.61
N ILE A 92 1.77 -28.24 9.25
CA ILE A 92 1.34 -28.89 10.47
C ILE A 92 1.49 -27.96 11.68
N HIS A 93 2.43 -27.02 11.62
CA HIS A 93 2.78 -26.14 12.73
C HIS A 93 2.50 -24.68 12.39
N THR A 94 1.37 -24.19 12.83
CA THR A 94 1.13 -22.76 12.97
C THR A 94 0.96 -22.45 14.44
N LEU A 95 1.85 -21.64 14.97
CA LEU A 95 1.72 -21.13 16.33
C LEU A 95 0.48 -20.23 16.47
N GLU A 96 0.09 -19.99 17.71
CA GLU A 96 -1.10 -19.19 18.08
C GLU A 96 -1.17 -17.81 17.39
N ASN A 97 -0.04 -17.24 17.03
CA ASN A 97 0.07 -15.86 16.52
C ASN A 97 0.20 -15.83 14.99
N SER A 98 -0.61 -16.39 14.23
CA SER A 98 -0.72 -16.23 12.75
C SER A 98 0.44 -15.51 12.00
N GLY A 99 1.53 -15.08 12.65
CA GLY A 99 2.66 -14.30 12.11
C GLY A 99 2.34 -12.83 11.81
N ILE A 100 1.14 -12.37 12.12
CA ILE A 100 0.77 -10.95 12.07
C ILE A 100 1.20 -10.31 13.40
N LEU A 101 2.02 -9.28 13.30
CA LEU A 101 2.71 -8.67 14.42
C LEU A 101 2.20 -7.26 14.69
N GLN A 102 2.20 -6.89 15.96
CA GLN A 102 2.08 -5.52 16.44
C GLN A 102 3.14 -5.32 17.52
N LEU A 103 4.09 -4.42 17.28
CA LEU A 103 5.21 -4.17 18.19
C LEU A 103 4.98 -2.91 19.02
N THR A 104 5.47 -2.95 20.25
CA THR A 104 5.54 -1.76 21.11
C THR A 104 6.58 -0.78 20.55
N PRO A 105 6.51 0.53 20.90
CA PRO A 105 7.56 1.45 20.52
C PRO A 105 8.93 1.05 21.09
N GLY A 106 9.95 1.02 20.23
CA GLY A 106 11.32 0.66 20.59
C GLY A 106 11.99 -0.26 19.57
N PHE A 107 13.22 -0.68 19.88
CA PHE A 107 13.98 -1.61 19.05
C PHE A 107 13.58 -3.05 19.35
N HIS A 108 13.39 -3.83 18.29
CA HIS A 108 13.06 -5.25 18.35
C HIS A 108 14.02 -6.05 17.48
N SER A 109 14.57 -7.13 18.02
CA SER A 109 15.40 -8.04 17.25
C SER A 109 14.53 -8.93 16.38
N VAL A 110 15.00 -9.15 15.15
CA VAL A 110 14.38 -10.06 14.18
C VAL A 110 15.39 -11.14 13.83
N GLU A 111 14.98 -12.40 13.94
CA GLU A 111 15.73 -13.53 13.42
C GLU A 111 14.79 -14.40 12.58
N ILE A 112 15.22 -14.72 11.36
CA ILE A 112 14.51 -15.64 10.47
C ILE A 112 15.43 -16.81 10.20
N ASN A 113 15.02 -18.00 10.61
CA ASN A 113 15.74 -19.26 10.39
C ASN A 113 15.13 -19.98 9.20
N ILE A 114 15.95 -20.40 8.26
CA ILE A 114 15.53 -21.09 7.04
C ILE A 114 16.27 -22.42 7.00
N PHE A 115 15.54 -23.51 6.76
CA PHE A 115 16.10 -24.86 6.74
C PHE A 115 15.84 -25.54 5.40
N ASP A 116 16.83 -26.23 4.90
CA ASP A 116 16.66 -27.18 3.79
C ASP A 116 16.10 -28.53 4.28
N ALA A 117 15.88 -29.48 3.36
CA ALA A 117 15.37 -30.83 3.69
C ALA A 117 16.38 -31.69 4.47
N LYS A 118 17.61 -31.26 4.64
CA LYS A 118 18.65 -31.90 5.43
C LYS A 118 18.92 -31.21 6.77
N GLU A 119 18.05 -30.25 7.15
CA GLU A 119 18.16 -29.42 8.34
C GLU A 119 19.39 -28.48 8.35
N ASN A 120 20.03 -28.22 7.20
CA ASN A 120 21.02 -27.19 7.09
C ASN A 120 20.34 -25.83 7.27
N LYS A 121 20.96 -24.95 8.09
CA LYS A 121 20.34 -23.70 8.53
C LYS A 121 21.02 -22.49 7.91
N ALA A 122 20.21 -21.60 7.34
CA ALA A 122 20.55 -20.22 7.06
C ALA A 122 19.79 -19.29 8.01
N VAL A 123 20.43 -18.19 8.42
CA VAL A 123 19.86 -17.26 9.41
C VAL A 123 19.92 -15.85 8.85
N ILE A 124 18.81 -15.13 8.92
CA ILE A 124 18.75 -13.68 8.68
C ILE A 124 18.54 -12.99 10.00
N ARG A 125 19.38 -11.99 10.32
CA ARG A 125 19.29 -11.19 11.54
C ARG A 125 19.17 -9.71 11.22
N GLY A 126 18.43 -9.01 12.06
CA GLY A 126 18.29 -7.56 11.95
C GLY A 126 17.51 -6.94 13.09
N MET A 127 17.22 -5.66 12.93
CA MET A 127 16.42 -4.90 13.88
C MET A 127 15.27 -4.22 13.15
N VAL A 128 14.14 -4.13 13.82
CA VAL A 128 13.03 -3.24 13.45
C VAL A 128 12.73 -2.29 14.59
N ILE A 129 12.19 -1.13 14.26
CA ILE A 129 11.76 -0.14 15.24
C ILE A 129 10.25 -0.12 15.26
N GLY A 130 9.65 -0.61 16.37
CA GLY A 130 8.24 -0.36 16.64
C GLY A 130 8.03 1.13 16.88
N THR A 131 7.05 1.72 16.23
CA THR A 131 6.71 3.14 16.38
C THR A 131 5.19 3.32 16.41
N PHE A 132 4.75 4.53 16.60
CA PHE A 132 3.35 4.91 16.48
C PHE A 132 3.22 6.05 15.47
N PRO A 133 2.05 6.22 14.85
CA PRO A 133 1.84 7.31 13.91
C PRO A 133 2.12 8.65 14.60
N MET A 134 3.06 9.39 14.04
CA MET A 134 3.42 10.71 14.51
C MET A 134 3.25 11.70 13.38
N SER A 135 2.88 12.92 13.74
CA SER A 135 2.86 14.05 12.82
C SER A 135 3.75 15.17 13.36
N LEU A 136 4.31 15.94 12.46
CA LEU A 136 5.06 17.14 12.78
C LEU A 136 4.37 18.38 12.20
N GLN A 137 4.74 19.53 12.73
CA GLN A 137 4.49 20.83 12.13
C GLN A 137 5.81 21.55 11.91
N ALA A 138 5.90 22.34 10.85
CA ALA A 138 7.04 23.20 10.59
C ALA A 138 6.61 24.65 10.72
N LYS A 139 7.40 25.42 11.47
CA LYS A 139 7.21 26.87 11.62
C LYS A 139 8.47 27.59 11.15
N GLU A 140 8.31 28.57 10.29
CA GLU A 140 9.41 29.46 9.90
C GLU A 140 9.81 30.34 11.10
N ILE A 141 11.09 30.34 11.43
CA ILE A 141 11.67 31.13 12.54
C ILE A 141 12.65 32.19 12.06
N LEU A 142 13.28 31.96 10.90
CA LEU A 142 14.21 32.93 10.28
C LEU A 142 14.13 32.79 8.77
N ARG A 143 14.19 33.93 8.09
CA ARG A 143 14.35 34.01 6.64
C ARG A 143 15.24 35.20 6.29
N ASP A 144 16.21 34.99 5.45
CA ASP A 144 16.97 36.01 4.77
C ASP A 144 17.03 35.75 3.25
N ASP A 145 17.87 36.46 2.51
CA ASP A 145 17.98 36.33 1.06
C ASP A 145 18.65 34.99 0.61
N LYS A 146 19.29 34.24 1.51
CA LYS A 146 20.07 33.06 1.21
C LYS A 146 19.50 31.79 1.81
N VAL A 147 18.97 31.90 3.03
CA VAL A 147 18.54 30.74 3.81
C VAL A 147 17.19 30.94 4.47
N ILE A 148 16.57 29.83 4.81
CA ILE A 148 15.39 29.77 5.66
C ILE A 148 15.62 28.75 6.77
N THR A 149 15.21 29.09 7.98
CA THR A 149 15.26 28.17 9.12
C THR A 149 13.85 27.81 9.56
N LEU A 150 13.58 26.52 9.61
CA LEU A 150 12.31 25.95 10.04
C LEU A 150 12.48 25.23 11.37
N ALA A 151 11.60 25.50 12.33
CA ALA A 151 11.47 24.70 13.55
C ALA A 151 10.48 23.55 13.26
N LEU A 152 10.94 22.32 13.39
CA LEU A 152 10.14 21.09 13.23
C LEU A 152 9.73 20.62 14.63
N SER A 153 8.47 20.72 14.95
CA SER A 153 7.90 20.34 16.25
C SER A 153 7.01 19.11 16.13
N PRO A 154 7.11 18.12 17.04
CA PRO A 154 6.16 17.02 17.09
C PRO A 154 4.77 17.52 17.52
N ILE A 155 3.71 16.99 16.91
CA ILE A 155 2.33 17.31 17.29
C ILE A 155 1.89 16.42 18.46
N ARG A 156 1.15 16.99 19.43
CA ARG A 156 0.44 16.27 20.52
C ARG A 156 1.31 15.26 21.30
N GLY A 157 2.38 15.75 21.95
CA GLY A 157 3.15 14.92 22.88
C GLY A 157 4.02 13.85 22.21
N GLY A 158 4.21 13.93 20.90
CA GLY A 158 5.12 13.05 20.17
C GLY A 158 6.56 13.08 20.68
N LEU A 159 7.34 12.08 20.30
CA LEU A 159 8.78 12.01 20.61
C LEU A 159 9.51 13.16 19.91
N PRO A 160 10.61 13.67 20.53
CA PRO A 160 11.46 14.68 19.90
C PRO A 160 11.91 14.28 18.50
N ILE A 161 11.90 15.24 17.58
CA ILE A 161 12.44 15.06 16.23
C ILE A 161 13.97 15.20 16.35
N ARG A 162 14.72 14.20 15.91
CA ARG A 162 16.19 14.15 16.00
C ARG A 162 16.86 14.49 14.67
N ASP A 163 16.22 14.11 13.57
CA ASP A 163 16.75 14.31 12.22
C ASP A 163 15.60 14.55 11.24
N ALA A 164 15.91 15.00 10.04
CA ALA A 164 14.93 15.20 8.99
C ALA A 164 15.50 14.96 7.61
N VAL A 165 14.66 14.51 6.69
CA VAL A 165 14.95 14.45 5.27
C VAL A 165 13.98 15.38 4.55
N VAL A 166 14.50 16.20 3.64
CA VAL A 166 13.73 17.17 2.89
C VAL A 166 13.84 16.89 1.40
N TYR A 167 12.71 16.80 0.73
CA TYR A 167 12.61 16.67 -0.72
C TYR A 167 11.90 17.88 -1.29
N SER A 168 12.33 18.37 -2.44
CA SER A 168 11.61 19.37 -3.23
C SER A 168 10.71 18.71 -4.26
N PHE A 169 9.59 19.36 -4.51
CA PHE A 169 8.61 18.98 -5.52
C PHE A 169 8.21 20.20 -6.35
N THR A 170 7.83 19.97 -7.57
CA THR A 170 7.22 21.00 -8.41
C THR A 170 5.83 21.38 -7.87
N SER A 171 5.25 22.48 -8.35
CA SER A 171 3.87 22.88 -8.03
C SER A 171 2.81 21.85 -8.46
N TYR A 172 3.15 20.96 -9.39
CA TYR A 172 2.32 19.86 -9.84
C TYR A 172 2.51 18.58 -9.01
N GLY A 173 3.39 18.60 -7.99
CA GLY A 173 3.62 17.46 -7.11
C GLY A 173 4.60 16.42 -7.64
N PHE A 174 5.32 16.70 -8.73
CA PHE A 174 6.38 15.81 -9.21
C PHE A 174 7.65 15.95 -8.36
N PRO A 175 8.30 14.84 -7.97
CA PRO A 175 9.54 14.88 -7.22
C PRO A 175 10.64 15.57 -8.07
N ASP A 176 11.44 16.38 -7.43
CA ASP A 176 12.53 17.13 -8.05
C ASP A 176 13.87 16.62 -7.48
N GLU A 177 14.26 17.08 -6.29
CA GLU A 177 15.53 16.69 -5.71
C GLU A 177 15.47 16.57 -4.18
N LYS A 178 16.46 15.91 -3.60
CA LYS A 178 16.70 15.94 -2.16
C LYS A 178 17.39 17.26 -1.79
N VAL A 179 16.75 18.03 -0.92
CA VAL A 179 17.29 19.32 -0.47
C VAL A 179 18.33 19.09 0.61
N LYS A 180 19.51 19.68 0.43
CA LYS A 180 20.58 19.63 1.43
C LYS A 180 20.24 20.52 2.63
N ILE A 181 20.21 19.93 3.83
CA ILE A 181 20.15 20.68 5.08
C ILE A 181 21.55 21.28 5.33
N ILE A 182 21.64 22.61 5.46
CA ILE A 182 22.90 23.35 5.69
C ILE A 182 23.32 23.20 7.14
N HIS A 183 22.34 23.33 8.07
CA HIS A 183 22.56 23.24 9.50
C HIS A 183 21.32 22.61 10.14
N ALA A 184 21.55 21.82 11.18
CA ALA A 184 20.50 21.24 12.00
C ALA A 184 20.90 21.33 13.48
N GLU A 185 20.01 21.83 14.32
CA GLU A 185 20.24 22.02 15.75
C GLU A 185 19.01 21.57 16.54
N GLN A 186 19.25 20.81 17.62
CA GLN A 186 18.20 20.38 18.53
C GLN A 186 17.93 21.49 19.56
N VAL A 187 16.70 22.00 19.56
CA VAL A 187 16.24 23.00 20.54
C VAL A 187 15.07 22.41 21.33
N LYS A 188 15.35 21.90 22.51
CA LYS A 188 14.39 21.17 23.36
C LYS A 188 13.82 19.95 22.64
N LYS A 189 12.52 19.96 22.29
CA LYS A 189 11.86 18.88 21.52
C LYS A 189 11.83 19.14 20.02
N ASP A 190 12.19 20.35 19.60
CA ASP A 190 12.14 20.78 18.21
C ASP A 190 13.49 20.60 17.53
N LEU A 191 13.46 20.27 16.25
CA LEU A 191 14.64 20.27 15.39
C LEU A 191 14.59 21.53 14.51
N HIS A 192 15.56 22.42 14.67
CA HIS A 192 15.73 23.57 13.78
C HIS A 192 16.59 23.14 12.58
N ILE A 193 16.05 23.27 11.36
CA ILE A 193 16.78 22.99 10.13
C ILE A 193 16.92 24.26 9.29
N THR A 194 18.12 24.50 8.76
CA THR A 194 18.39 25.60 7.86
C THR A 194 18.58 25.08 6.44
N LEU A 195 17.83 25.65 5.49
CA LEU A 195 17.77 25.26 4.10
C LEU A 195 18.16 26.44 3.19
N PRO A 196 18.76 26.21 2.01
CA PRO A 196 19.04 27.25 1.03
C PRO A 196 17.73 27.75 0.39
N ILE A 197 17.51 29.08 0.30
CA ILE A 197 16.24 29.63 -0.18
C ILE A 197 16.09 29.69 -1.70
N LYS A 198 17.20 29.92 -2.45
CA LYS A 198 17.14 30.12 -3.91
C LYS A 198 16.47 29.00 -4.69
N PRO A 199 16.78 27.70 -4.43
CA PRO A 199 16.13 26.64 -5.17
C PRO A 199 14.67 26.38 -4.73
N LEU A 200 14.18 27.07 -3.69
CA LEU A 200 12.88 26.80 -3.09
C LEU A 200 11.75 27.71 -3.59
N HIS A 201 12.07 28.72 -4.42
CA HIS A 201 11.04 29.54 -5.04
C HIS A 201 10.11 28.67 -5.92
N ASN A 202 8.81 28.76 -5.65
CA ASN A 202 7.76 27.99 -6.33
C ASN A 202 7.92 26.44 -6.19
N ARG A 203 8.63 25.98 -5.15
CA ARG A 203 8.73 24.56 -4.80
C ARG A 203 7.90 24.24 -3.57
N ILE A 204 7.50 23.00 -3.48
CA ILE A 204 6.88 22.42 -2.30
C ILE A 204 7.93 21.54 -1.63
N LEU A 205 8.14 21.74 -0.35
CA LEU A 205 9.02 20.89 0.44
C LEU A 205 8.20 19.81 1.13
N GLN A 206 8.59 18.56 0.93
CA GLN A 206 8.16 17.45 1.76
C GLN A 206 9.22 17.22 2.82
N ILE A 207 8.85 17.42 4.08
CA ILE A 207 9.70 17.26 5.24
C ILE A 207 9.29 15.98 5.97
N ILE A 208 10.20 15.03 6.09
CA ILE A 208 10.02 13.79 6.82
C ILE A 208 10.93 13.86 8.04
N GLY A 209 10.32 14.02 9.22
CA GLY A 209 11.07 13.98 10.47
C GLY A 209 11.45 12.54 10.84
N ILE A 210 12.53 12.40 11.59
CA ILE A 210 12.98 11.14 12.20
C ILE A 210 13.01 11.39 13.70
N ASN A 211 12.24 10.63 14.46
CA ASN A 211 12.19 10.76 15.91
C ASN A 211 13.43 10.16 16.60
N GLN A 212 13.56 10.39 17.90
CA GLN A 212 14.72 9.90 18.68
C GLN A 212 14.92 8.38 18.66
N LEU A 213 13.90 7.60 18.33
CA LEU A 213 13.99 6.14 18.15
C LEU A 213 14.34 5.73 16.72
N GLY A 214 14.51 6.68 15.79
CA GLY A 214 14.75 6.41 14.38
C GLY A 214 13.47 6.16 13.57
N GLY A 215 12.29 6.30 14.18
CA GLY A 215 11.00 6.16 13.50
C GLY A 215 10.69 7.35 12.61
N MET A 216 10.22 7.09 11.39
CA MET A 216 9.77 8.14 10.47
C MET A 216 8.46 8.75 10.95
N VAL A 217 8.34 10.07 10.79
CA VAL A 217 7.14 10.86 11.06
C VAL A 217 6.39 11.09 9.76
N SER A 218 5.07 11.18 9.82
CA SER A 218 4.25 11.48 8.63
C SER A 218 4.74 12.73 7.90
N PRO A 219 4.80 12.71 6.56
CA PRO A 219 5.31 13.84 5.80
C PRO A 219 4.54 15.14 6.09
N TYR A 220 5.28 16.22 6.22
CA TYR A 220 4.72 17.57 6.29
C TYR A 220 5.08 18.33 5.01
N HIS A 221 4.10 19.02 4.43
CA HIS A 221 4.31 19.78 3.21
C HIS A 221 4.34 21.28 3.52
N TRP A 222 5.44 21.92 3.13
CA TRP A 222 5.68 23.33 3.38
C TRP A 222 5.99 24.05 2.05
N THR A 223 5.57 25.30 1.95
CA THR A 223 5.82 26.16 0.79
C THR A 223 6.34 27.51 1.24
N ALA A 224 7.38 28.03 0.54
CA ALA A 224 7.94 29.35 0.81
C ALA A 224 6.93 30.48 0.54
N ASN A 225 6.09 30.28 -0.46
CA ASN A 225 4.98 31.17 -0.81
C ASN A 225 3.67 30.42 -0.67
N LYS A 226 2.67 31.02 -0.03
CA LYS A 226 1.34 30.39 0.02
C LYS A 226 0.78 30.30 -1.40
N PRO A 227 0.54 29.09 -1.93
CA PRO A 227 -0.06 28.96 -3.24
C PRO A 227 -1.47 29.54 -3.21
N ARG A 228 -1.84 30.30 -4.23
CA ARG A 228 -3.24 30.72 -4.45
C ARG A 228 -3.97 29.49 -5.01
N LEU A 229 -4.54 28.70 -4.12
CA LEU A 229 -5.28 27.51 -4.49
C LEU A 229 -6.77 27.83 -4.58
N ASN A 230 -7.39 27.52 -5.71
CA ASN A 230 -8.84 27.43 -5.80
C ASN A 230 -9.24 25.95 -5.82
N VAL A 231 -9.80 25.46 -4.73
CA VAL A 231 -10.20 24.04 -4.59
C VAL A 231 -11.16 23.59 -5.69
N ILE A 232 -11.93 24.53 -6.24
CA ILE A 232 -12.93 24.25 -7.29
C ILE A 232 -12.25 23.79 -8.59
N ASP A 233 -11.03 24.21 -8.86
CA ASP A 233 -10.30 23.91 -10.09
C ASP A 233 -9.53 22.58 -10.01
N ILE A 234 -9.35 22.00 -8.81
CA ILE A 234 -8.62 20.75 -8.61
C ILE A 234 -9.44 19.57 -9.11
N ARG A 235 -8.80 18.68 -9.84
CA ARG A 235 -9.40 17.45 -10.35
C ARG A 235 -8.80 16.24 -9.61
N PRO A 236 -9.56 15.63 -8.71
CA PRO A 236 -9.13 14.39 -8.06
C PRO A 236 -9.29 13.20 -8.99
N GLU A 237 -8.29 12.32 -9.00
CA GLU A 237 -8.35 10.98 -9.58
C GLU A 237 -8.26 9.97 -8.45
N LEU A 238 -9.17 8.98 -8.46
CA LEU A 238 -9.23 7.94 -7.44
C LEU A 238 -8.58 6.66 -7.97
N LYS A 239 -7.66 6.11 -7.18
CA LYS A 239 -7.04 4.80 -7.38
C LYS A 239 -7.34 3.91 -6.18
N ILE A 240 -7.63 2.65 -6.41
CA ILE A 240 -7.94 1.69 -5.37
C ILE A 240 -6.88 0.60 -5.38
N ALA A 241 -6.21 0.42 -4.25
CA ALA A 241 -5.26 -0.66 -4.05
C ALA A 241 -5.86 -1.71 -3.13
N ASN A 242 -6.02 -2.92 -3.63
CA ASN A 242 -6.47 -4.04 -2.83
C ASN A 242 -5.30 -4.71 -2.11
N THR A 243 -5.57 -5.18 -0.91
CA THR A 243 -4.69 -6.05 -0.15
C THR A 243 -5.49 -7.25 0.35
N GLU A 244 -4.81 -8.27 0.84
CA GLU A 244 -5.49 -9.44 1.41
C GLU A 244 -6.41 -9.12 2.61
N ARG A 245 -6.25 -7.94 3.24
CA ARG A 245 -6.97 -7.57 4.47
C ARG A 245 -7.81 -6.30 4.32
N GLY A 246 -7.95 -5.76 3.13
CA GLY A 246 -8.74 -4.56 2.88
C GLY A 246 -8.21 -3.71 1.74
N LEU A 247 -8.79 -2.56 1.59
CA LEU A 247 -8.54 -1.61 0.51
C LEU A 247 -7.88 -0.34 1.05
N PHE A 248 -7.01 0.24 0.22
CA PHE A 248 -6.55 1.62 0.35
C PHE A 248 -7.14 2.43 -0.80
N PHE A 249 -7.61 3.62 -0.48
CA PHE A 249 -8.05 4.59 -1.47
C PHE A 249 -7.01 5.69 -1.57
N GLN A 250 -6.40 5.80 -2.73
CA GLN A 250 -5.43 6.84 -3.05
C GLN A 250 -6.11 7.87 -3.95
N VAL A 251 -6.01 9.13 -3.55
CA VAL A 251 -6.54 10.24 -4.34
C VAL A 251 -5.36 11.07 -4.82
N GLU A 252 -5.21 11.17 -6.12
CA GLU A 252 -4.21 12.01 -6.79
C GLU A 252 -4.87 13.26 -7.33
N MET A 253 -4.24 14.40 -7.13
CA MET A 253 -4.66 15.69 -7.65
C MET A 253 -3.78 16.07 -8.83
N ASP A 254 -4.34 16.79 -9.78
CA ASP A 254 -3.60 17.31 -10.93
C ASP A 254 -2.57 18.40 -10.54
N GLN A 255 -2.63 18.90 -9.32
CA GLN A 255 -1.68 19.88 -8.76
C GLN A 255 -1.56 19.74 -7.24
N TYR A 256 -0.61 20.46 -6.65
CA TYR A 256 -0.48 20.54 -5.19
C TYR A 256 -1.77 21.06 -4.53
N ALA A 257 -2.23 20.36 -3.54
CA ALA A 257 -3.43 20.70 -2.80
C ALA A 257 -3.13 20.78 -1.29
N PRO A 258 -2.84 21.99 -0.73
CA PRO A 258 -2.71 22.19 0.71
C PRO A 258 -4.10 22.21 1.38
N ALA A 259 -4.93 21.24 1.05
CA ALA A 259 -6.30 21.11 1.50
C ALA A 259 -6.46 19.97 2.50
N ARG A 260 -7.53 20.00 3.28
CA ARG A 260 -8.00 18.79 3.96
C ARG A 260 -8.77 17.95 2.95
N ALA A 261 -8.50 16.68 2.92
CA ALA A 261 -9.20 15.75 2.08
C ALA A 261 -9.92 14.69 2.93
N THR A 262 -11.15 14.42 2.58
CA THR A 262 -12.00 13.41 3.24
C THR A 262 -12.57 12.49 2.16
N LEU A 263 -12.55 11.19 2.43
CA LEU A 263 -13.21 10.19 1.62
C LEU A 263 -14.50 9.78 2.33
N LYS A 264 -15.63 9.82 1.62
CA LYS A 264 -16.92 9.32 2.10
C LYS A 264 -17.29 8.09 1.29
N LEU A 265 -17.45 6.97 1.98
CA LEU A 265 -18.05 5.77 1.40
C LEU A 265 -19.54 5.80 1.67
N ALA A 266 -20.36 5.67 0.66
CA ALA A 266 -21.80 5.79 0.80
C ALA A 266 -22.56 4.73 -0.02
N ASN A 267 -23.75 4.41 0.45
CA ASN A 267 -24.81 3.73 -0.30
C ASN A 267 -26.12 4.53 -0.15
N ASP A 268 -27.24 3.96 -0.56
CA ASP A 268 -28.54 4.68 -0.59
C ASP A 268 -29.05 5.05 0.83
N SER A 269 -28.50 4.47 1.89
CA SER A 269 -29.03 4.63 3.27
C SER A 269 -28.00 5.08 4.30
N THR A 270 -26.72 4.85 4.04
CA THR A 270 -25.64 5.11 5.00
C THR A 270 -24.42 5.73 4.34
N PHE A 271 -23.63 6.46 5.14
CA PHE A 271 -22.31 6.91 4.73
C PHE A 271 -21.32 6.81 5.90
N MET A 272 -20.05 6.64 5.55
CA MET A 272 -18.92 6.66 6.49
C MET A 272 -17.84 7.60 5.94
N SER A 273 -17.24 8.40 6.82
CA SER A 273 -16.21 9.37 6.43
C SER A 273 -14.85 9.00 7.00
N TYR A 274 -13.83 9.10 6.17
CA TYR A 274 -12.44 8.79 6.50
C TYR A 274 -11.54 9.96 6.12
N ALA A 275 -10.69 10.37 7.05
CA ALA A 275 -9.65 11.36 6.74
C ALA A 275 -8.65 10.77 5.75
N LEU A 276 -8.26 11.55 4.77
CA LEU A 276 -7.20 11.22 3.84
C LEU A 276 -5.89 11.87 4.33
N ASN A 277 -4.85 11.05 4.50
CA ASN A 277 -3.52 11.50 4.89
C ASN A 277 -2.71 11.92 3.67
N GLN A 278 -2.20 13.13 3.64
CA GLN A 278 -1.37 13.61 2.54
C GLN A 278 0.02 12.96 2.62
N ILE A 279 0.33 12.06 1.67
CA ILE A 279 1.60 11.32 1.60
C ILE A 279 2.59 11.93 0.61
N ARG A 280 2.10 12.72 -0.35
CA ARG A 280 2.87 13.56 -1.28
C ARG A 280 2.12 14.88 -1.51
N PRO A 281 2.75 15.90 -2.09
CA PRO A 281 2.11 17.20 -2.30
C PRO A 281 0.74 17.14 -2.99
N ASN A 282 0.57 16.22 -3.92
CA ASN A 282 -0.66 16.03 -4.69
C ASN A 282 -1.35 14.68 -4.43
N THR A 283 -0.89 13.88 -3.45
CA THR A 283 -1.38 12.52 -3.23
C THR A 283 -1.83 12.31 -1.80
N PHE A 284 -3.02 11.81 -1.64
CA PHE A 284 -3.65 11.50 -0.38
C PHE A 284 -3.99 10.00 -0.31
N LEU A 285 -3.93 9.42 0.89
CA LEU A 285 -4.17 8.00 1.12
C LEU A 285 -5.03 7.80 2.36
N THR A 286 -6.00 6.87 2.30
CA THR A 286 -6.71 6.40 3.50
C THR A 286 -5.82 5.52 4.37
N GLU A 287 -6.22 5.30 5.61
CA GLU A 287 -5.86 4.07 6.31
C GLU A 287 -6.44 2.86 5.58
N ARG A 288 -5.95 1.66 5.90
CA ARG A 288 -6.51 0.43 5.34
C ARG A 288 -7.95 0.23 5.83
N LEU A 289 -8.89 0.20 4.92
CA LEU A 289 -10.30 -0.09 5.19
C LEU A 289 -10.56 -1.58 4.97
N SER A 290 -11.13 -2.26 5.97
CA SER A 290 -11.42 -3.69 5.86
C SER A 290 -12.46 -3.95 4.76
N HIS A 291 -12.43 -5.14 4.15
CA HIS A 291 -13.42 -5.54 3.14
C HIS A 291 -14.87 -5.44 3.67
N HIS A 292 -15.06 -5.67 4.98
CA HIS A 292 -16.38 -5.54 5.61
C HIS A 292 -16.92 -4.10 5.59
N VAL A 293 -16.05 -3.10 5.73
CA VAL A 293 -16.42 -1.67 5.69
C VAL A 293 -16.82 -1.24 4.28
N VAL A 294 -16.11 -1.74 3.27
CA VAL A 294 -16.32 -1.33 1.87
C VAL A 294 -17.50 -2.09 1.23
N LYS A 295 -17.86 -3.22 1.83
CA LYS A 295 -18.97 -4.05 1.38
C LYS A 295 -20.24 -3.22 1.20
N ASP A 296 -20.94 -3.43 0.10
CA ASP A 296 -22.23 -2.80 -0.24
C ASP A 296 -22.19 -1.27 -0.44
N MET A 297 -21.00 -0.66 -0.51
CA MET A 297 -20.85 0.75 -0.88
C MET A 297 -20.95 0.92 -2.41
N LYS A 298 -21.64 1.99 -2.83
CA LYS A 298 -21.93 2.30 -4.25
C LYS A 298 -21.23 3.56 -4.73
N TYR A 299 -20.94 4.46 -3.81
CA TYR A 299 -20.40 5.78 -4.11
C TYR A 299 -19.18 6.04 -3.25
N ILE A 300 -18.20 6.68 -3.86
CA ILE A 300 -17.03 7.22 -3.18
C ILE A 300 -17.00 8.71 -3.49
N ASP A 301 -17.28 9.52 -2.47
CA ASP A 301 -17.18 10.96 -2.59
C ASP A 301 -15.85 11.43 -1.99
N VAL A 302 -15.09 12.17 -2.76
CA VAL A 302 -13.86 12.84 -2.31
C VAL A 302 -14.20 14.30 -2.08
N GLU A 303 -14.12 14.71 -0.82
CA GLU A 303 -14.32 16.08 -0.40
C GLU A 303 -12.97 16.74 -0.13
N LEU A 304 -12.73 17.88 -0.78
CA LEU A 304 -11.58 18.74 -0.59
C LEU A 304 -12.04 20.05 0.05
N SER A 305 -11.39 20.49 1.13
CA SER A 305 -11.69 21.77 1.79
C SER A 305 -10.44 22.58 2.03
N HIS A 306 -10.48 23.87 1.67
CA HIS A 306 -9.42 24.85 1.87
C HIS A 306 -9.99 26.25 2.01
N GLU A 307 -9.58 26.97 3.06
CA GLU A 307 -9.99 28.37 3.32
C GLU A 307 -11.51 28.62 3.21
N GLY A 308 -12.31 27.69 3.74
CA GLY A 308 -13.77 27.79 3.76
C GLY A 308 -14.47 27.42 2.44
N LYS A 309 -13.72 27.09 1.39
CA LYS A 309 -14.27 26.54 0.15
C LYS A 309 -14.20 25.02 0.18
N THR A 310 -15.21 24.36 -0.37
CA THR A 310 -15.31 22.93 -0.44
C THR A 310 -15.67 22.50 -1.87
N ARG A 311 -15.04 21.40 -2.31
CA ARG A 311 -15.39 20.69 -3.53
C ARG A 311 -15.62 19.22 -3.21
N GLU A 312 -16.69 18.67 -3.75
CA GLU A 312 -16.98 17.25 -3.69
C GLU A 312 -16.95 16.66 -5.11
N THR A 313 -16.32 15.49 -5.25
CA THR A 313 -16.28 14.73 -6.51
C THR A 313 -16.71 13.31 -6.23
N ARG A 314 -17.73 12.84 -6.95
CA ARG A 314 -18.32 11.51 -6.81
C ARG A 314 -17.77 10.55 -7.84
N PHE A 315 -17.38 9.36 -7.34
CA PHE A 315 -17.00 8.19 -8.13
C PHE A 315 -18.01 7.07 -7.90
N HIS A 316 -18.38 6.39 -8.96
CA HIS A 316 -19.29 5.25 -8.90
C HIS A 316 -18.50 3.94 -8.95
N TYR A 317 -18.69 3.08 -7.96
CA TYR A 317 -18.08 1.77 -7.89
C TYR A 317 -19.10 0.75 -7.40
N GLN A 318 -19.13 -0.39 -8.04
CA GLN A 318 -19.93 -1.51 -7.58
C GLN A 318 -19.01 -2.54 -6.93
N PHE A 319 -18.78 -2.40 -5.64
CA PHE A 319 -18.01 -3.34 -4.85
C PHE A 319 -18.85 -4.56 -4.50
N THR A 320 -18.43 -5.72 -4.97
CA THR A 320 -19.13 -6.97 -4.72
C THR A 320 -18.27 -7.88 -3.86
N PRO A 321 -18.69 -8.16 -2.62
CA PRO A 321 -18.00 -9.14 -1.78
C PRO A 321 -18.16 -10.53 -2.39
N THR A 322 -17.10 -11.32 -2.38
CA THR A 322 -17.10 -12.68 -2.91
C THR A 322 -16.17 -13.55 -2.09
N GLY A 323 -16.73 -14.54 -1.43
CA GLY A 323 -16.03 -15.47 -0.55
C GLY A 323 -15.96 -16.91 -1.10
N PRO A 324 -15.29 -17.82 -0.38
CA PRO A 324 -15.18 -19.22 -0.79
C PRO A 324 -16.51 -19.95 -0.91
N GLY A 325 -17.50 -19.57 -0.06
CA GLY A 325 -18.84 -20.20 -0.04
C GLY A 325 -19.87 -19.57 -0.99
N GLU A 326 -19.50 -18.50 -1.70
CA GLU A 326 -20.44 -17.63 -2.40
C GLU A 326 -20.31 -17.74 -3.92
N GLU A 327 -21.42 -17.51 -4.59
CA GLU A 327 -21.47 -17.23 -6.03
C GLU A 327 -21.83 -15.76 -6.19
N SER A 328 -21.13 -15.05 -7.07
CA SER A 328 -21.35 -13.63 -7.28
C SER A 328 -21.41 -13.30 -8.75
N PHE A 329 -22.23 -12.29 -9.05
CA PHE A 329 -22.30 -11.67 -10.37
C PHE A 329 -21.95 -10.19 -10.23
N VAL A 330 -20.90 -9.80 -10.91
CA VAL A 330 -20.39 -8.42 -10.93
C VAL A 330 -20.54 -7.87 -12.32
N ILE A 331 -21.00 -6.64 -12.44
CA ILE A 331 -21.19 -5.97 -13.72
C ILE A 331 -20.43 -4.63 -13.71
N SER A 332 -19.88 -4.23 -14.83
CA SER A 332 -19.29 -2.90 -15.02
C SER A 332 -20.32 -1.79 -14.94
N ASN A 333 -19.90 -0.55 -14.64
CA ASN A 333 -20.80 0.59 -14.55
C ASN A 333 -21.56 0.87 -15.84
N ASP A 334 -20.96 0.58 -17.00
CA ASP A 334 -21.58 0.70 -18.32
C ASP A 334 -22.40 -0.54 -18.74
N GLN A 335 -22.49 -1.55 -17.87
CA GLN A 335 -23.20 -2.82 -18.06
C GLN A 335 -22.72 -3.68 -19.24
N ASN A 336 -21.55 -3.39 -19.81
CA ASN A 336 -21.03 -4.10 -20.97
C ASN A 336 -20.01 -5.18 -20.64
N CYS A 337 -19.49 -5.21 -19.42
CA CYS A 337 -18.63 -6.29 -18.92
C CYS A 337 -19.20 -6.90 -17.65
N SER A 338 -19.12 -8.22 -17.54
CA SER A 338 -19.58 -8.95 -16.35
C SER A 338 -18.63 -10.06 -15.94
N ILE A 339 -18.58 -10.34 -14.63
CA ILE A 339 -17.86 -11.47 -14.03
C ILE A 339 -18.89 -12.34 -13.31
N GLN A 340 -18.87 -13.63 -13.57
CA GLN A 340 -19.63 -14.62 -12.83
C GLN A 340 -18.67 -15.57 -12.10
N THR A 341 -18.68 -15.53 -10.79
CA THR A 341 -17.91 -16.44 -9.94
C THR A 341 -18.77 -17.62 -9.50
N LYS A 342 -18.11 -18.71 -9.07
CA LYS A 342 -18.74 -19.88 -8.46
C LYS A 342 -18.20 -20.05 -7.05
N LYS A 343 -18.86 -20.87 -6.26
CA LYS A 343 -18.34 -21.32 -4.97
C LYS A 343 -16.89 -21.78 -5.13
N ASN A 344 -16.05 -21.40 -4.20
CA ASN A 344 -14.62 -21.70 -4.21
C ASN A 344 -13.82 -21.10 -5.40
N THR A 345 -14.26 -20.01 -6.00
CA THR A 345 -13.43 -19.26 -6.97
C THR A 345 -12.22 -18.67 -6.27
N PHE A 346 -12.37 -18.17 -5.06
CA PHE A 346 -11.32 -17.58 -4.24
C PHE A 346 -10.98 -18.43 -3.02
N PHE A 347 -9.80 -18.20 -2.44
CA PHE A 347 -9.37 -18.84 -1.19
C PHE A 347 -9.89 -18.12 0.06
N GLN A 348 -10.18 -16.83 -0.07
CA GLN A 348 -10.65 -15.94 1.00
C GLN A 348 -11.70 -14.98 0.46
N THR A 349 -12.35 -14.24 1.34
CA THR A 349 -13.26 -13.15 0.98
C THR A 349 -12.47 -12.00 0.35
N ASN A 350 -12.94 -11.53 -0.80
CA ASN A 350 -12.40 -10.39 -1.54
C ASN A 350 -13.53 -9.45 -1.92
N ILE A 351 -13.20 -8.21 -2.19
CA ILE A 351 -14.07 -7.28 -2.90
C ILE A 351 -13.63 -7.29 -4.36
N ILE A 352 -14.54 -7.56 -5.27
CA ILE A 352 -14.27 -7.55 -6.72
C ILE A 352 -15.09 -6.46 -7.39
N TRP A 353 -14.49 -5.84 -8.41
CA TRP A 353 -15.15 -4.83 -9.24
C TRP A 353 -14.55 -4.83 -10.66
N ILE A 354 -15.20 -4.11 -11.57
CA ILE A 354 -14.76 -3.96 -12.96
C ILE A 354 -14.55 -2.47 -13.22
N GLU A 355 -13.37 -2.11 -13.71
CA GLU A 355 -13.04 -0.76 -14.15
C GLU A 355 -12.90 -0.73 -15.67
N GLN A 356 -13.43 0.32 -16.30
CA GLN A 356 -13.10 0.60 -17.69
C GLN A 356 -11.71 1.24 -17.74
N SER A 357 -10.80 0.61 -18.46
CA SER A 357 -9.44 1.14 -18.63
C SER A 357 -9.45 2.38 -19.52
N LYS A 358 -8.64 3.36 -19.13
CA LYS A 358 -8.33 4.51 -19.99
C LYS A 358 -7.17 4.21 -20.95
N GLU A 359 -6.47 3.09 -20.75
CA GLU A 359 -5.34 2.70 -21.56
C GLU A 359 -5.81 2.16 -22.91
N PHE A 360 -5.20 2.66 -23.96
CA PHE A 360 -5.37 2.12 -25.30
C PHE A 360 -4.46 0.91 -25.45
N VAL A 361 -5.05 -0.26 -25.69
CA VAL A 361 -4.30 -1.47 -26.03
C VAL A 361 -4.20 -1.56 -27.55
N PRO A 362 -3.03 -1.41 -28.17
CA PRO A 362 -2.90 -1.47 -29.61
C PRO A 362 -3.25 -2.87 -30.12
N VAL A 363 -4.04 -2.93 -31.18
CA VAL A 363 -4.39 -4.17 -31.88
C VAL A 363 -3.64 -4.19 -33.22
N LYS A 364 -2.91 -5.28 -33.47
CA LYS A 364 -2.02 -5.36 -34.63
C LYS A 364 -2.82 -5.47 -35.96
N ASP A 365 -3.83 -6.30 -35.99
CA ASP A 365 -4.66 -6.53 -37.18
C ASP A 365 -6.14 -6.63 -36.74
N GLY A 366 -6.83 -5.49 -36.66
CA GLY A 366 -8.21 -5.45 -36.22
C GLY A 366 -8.63 -4.12 -35.60
N PHE A 367 -9.75 -4.12 -34.91
CA PHE A 367 -10.27 -2.96 -34.20
C PHE A 367 -10.94 -3.40 -32.88
N HIS A 368 -11.06 -2.47 -31.95
CA HIS A 368 -11.73 -2.72 -30.69
C HIS A 368 -13.24 -2.73 -30.87
N MET A 369 -13.88 -3.83 -30.52
CA MET A 369 -15.33 -3.98 -30.50
C MET A 369 -15.98 -3.61 -29.18
N SER A 370 -15.19 -3.38 -28.16
CA SER A 370 -15.61 -2.97 -26.81
C SER A 370 -14.53 -2.12 -26.16
N PRO A 371 -14.84 -1.34 -25.12
CA PRO A 371 -13.83 -0.79 -24.23
C PRO A 371 -12.95 -1.87 -23.63
N VAL A 372 -11.77 -1.49 -23.17
CA VAL A 372 -10.88 -2.35 -22.39
C VAL A 372 -11.32 -2.33 -20.93
N TYR A 373 -11.49 -3.50 -20.33
CA TYR A 373 -11.89 -3.63 -18.93
C TYR A 373 -10.76 -4.23 -18.10
N GLN A 374 -10.58 -3.69 -16.90
CA GLN A 374 -9.72 -4.25 -15.87
C GLN A 374 -10.60 -4.93 -14.81
N LEU A 375 -10.35 -6.21 -14.60
CA LEU A 375 -11.01 -7.00 -13.57
C LEU A 375 -10.21 -6.87 -12.29
N GLN A 376 -10.79 -6.28 -11.27
CA GLN A 376 -10.11 -5.95 -10.03
C GLN A 376 -10.60 -6.83 -8.88
N PRO A 377 -9.69 -7.21 -7.96
CA PRO A 377 -8.25 -7.08 -8.07
C PRO A 377 -7.64 -8.13 -9.02
N TYR A 378 -6.68 -7.71 -9.85
CA TYR A 378 -6.05 -8.60 -10.83
C TYR A 378 -4.92 -9.47 -10.27
N ASP A 379 -4.49 -9.19 -9.05
CA ASP A 379 -3.29 -9.73 -8.39
C ASP A 379 -3.61 -10.69 -7.24
N ILE A 380 -4.81 -11.25 -7.19
CA ILE A 380 -5.21 -12.26 -6.20
C ILE A 380 -5.12 -13.68 -6.75
N ALA A 381 -4.82 -14.63 -5.86
CA ALA A 381 -4.77 -16.05 -6.21
C ALA A 381 -6.17 -16.64 -6.42
N LEU A 382 -6.37 -17.32 -7.54
CA LEU A 382 -7.59 -18.04 -7.85
C LEU A 382 -7.49 -19.52 -7.49
N LYS A 383 -8.51 -20.05 -6.83
CA LYS A 383 -8.68 -21.49 -6.58
C LYS A 383 -9.35 -22.18 -7.75
N ASN A 384 -10.34 -21.56 -8.37
CA ASN A 384 -11.04 -22.07 -9.55
C ASN A 384 -11.28 -20.97 -10.60
N LYS A 385 -11.70 -21.37 -11.78
CA LYS A 385 -12.05 -20.48 -12.90
C LYS A 385 -13.36 -19.72 -12.62
N PHE A 386 -13.49 -18.54 -13.22
CA PHE A 386 -14.72 -17.76 -13.34
C PHE A 386 -15.04 -17.48 -14.79
N ARG A 387 -16.22 -16.94 -15.09
CA ARG A 387 -16.63 -16.56 -16.44
C ARG A 387 -16.56 -15.03 -16.58
N VAL A 388 -16.15 -14.58 -17.76
CA VAL A 388 -16.22 -13.18 -18.18
C VAL A 388 -17.16 -13.09 -19.35
N GLY A 389 -18.09 -12.14 -19.31
CA GLY A 389 -18.98 -11.78 -20.41
C GLY A 389 -18.70 -10.36 -20.85
N ILE A 390 -18.55 -10.12 -22.15
CA ILE A 390 -18.39 -8.79 -22.73
C ILE A 390 -19.48 -8.62 -23.79
N ARG A 391 -20.26 -7.54 -23.70
CA ARG A 391 -21.17 -7.10 -24.76
C ARG A 391 -20.40 -6.29 -25.77
N TYR A 392 -20.71 -6.50 -27.03
CA TYR A 392 -20.21 -5.70 -28.16
C TYR A 392 -21.36 -5.27 -29.08
N GLU A 393 -21.19 -4.17 -29.76
CA GLU A 393 -22.19 -3.67 -30.72
C GLU A 393 -22.12 -4.49 -31.99
N LYS A 394 -23.24 -5.13 -32.37
CA LYS A 394 -23.33 -5.98 -33.56
C LYS A 394 -23.09 -5.20 -34.85
N ASP A 395 -23.44 -3.93 -34.89
CA ASP A 395 -23.33 -3.09 -36.09
C ASP A 395 -21.87 -2.84 -36.51
N LEU A 396 -20.93 -2.95 -35.60
CA LEU A 396 -19.48 -2.86 -35.90
C LEU A 396 -18.97 -4.09 -36.69
N VAL A 397 -19.65 -5.24 -36.58
CA VAL A 397 -19.25 -6.47 -37.28
C VAL A 397 -19.67 -6.44 -38.76
N ALA A 398 -20.73 -5.71 -39.10
CA ALA A 398 -21.27 -5.64 -40.45
C ALA A 398 -20.41 -4.84 -41.45
N HIS A 399 -19.45 -4.04 -40.96
CA HIS A 399 -18.56 -3.21 -41.78
C HIS A 399 -17.16 -3.81 -42.01
N SER A 400 -16.90 -5.02 -41.54
CA SER A 400 -15.59 -5.68 -41.63
C SER A 400 -15.49 -6.81 -42.66
N ASN A 401 -16.44 -6.91 -43.60
CA ASN A 401 -16.43 -7.83 -44.76
C ASN A 401 -16.07 -7.12 -46.06
#